data_cb8eb3762bc16cbee8e37bdad4c5d4c6
#
_entry.id   cb8eb3762bc16cbee8e37bdad4c5d4c6
#
_cell.length_a   1.000
_cell.length_b   1.000
_cell.length_c   1.000
_cell.angle_alpha   90.00
_cell.angle_beta   90.00
_cell.angle_gamma   90.00
#
_symmetry.space_group_name_H-M   'P 1'
#
loop_
_entity.id
_entity.type
_entity.pdbx_description
1 polymer ?
#
loop_
_entity_poly.entity_id
_entity_poly.type
_entity_poly.pdbx_seq_one_letter_code
_entity_poly.pdbx_strand_id
1 'polypeptide(L)'
;MIPHDKFIDKIKQYIDEKKLFSFGDHVIIGLSGGADSVCLLLVLKRLKQIYNLSITAIHVHHGIRGESAEHDLKFSRQLCEKEEIEFVEKRCDVPALAAKHHLTEEEAGRRVRYETFEYEAKKRGASVIAVAHHMDDQAETVLMNLLRGSGIRGCSGIPCKRSLSDKGDIVVVRPLLGMRREAIEAWLIENGQRWCIDETNLTDDYLRSRIRNRLLPLLSSEYNAQAAEHIACAAGDFSEAEEYLRDQAQALISSWNCVLHKQMMLPVKELKLQKPILQRYLIQEAISHTGGVKDITRTHIESVIGLLSKRTGSMVNLPQRRKARIQYEFLIIEKESFSEHKEENQDLQSPNSKIGKAVYSIFPVCEKKIPQTCCVNWFDYDTIKEGLLMRKRRPKDRICIDAKGNTQKLSDCMINAKIPAAKRDQIPILASGSRVLWIAGVRMAEDCKITKHTRLVLEVRTVQ
;
A
#
# COMPACT_ATOMS: atom_id res chain seq x y z
N MET A 1 11.52 -41.20 20.20
CA MET A 1 12.29 -40.07 20.80
C MET A 1 13.23 -39.59 19.70
N ILE A 2 13.07 -38.34 19.23
CA ILE A 2 13.97 -37.76 18.20
C ILE A 2 15.34 -37.63 18.88
N PRO A 3 16.46 -38.14 18.26
CA PRO A 3 17.80 -37.96 18.83
C PRO A 3 18.00 -36.43 19.09
N HIS A 4 18.64 -36.12 20.20
CA HIS A 4 18.93 -34.73 20.59
C HIS A 4 19.87 -34.10 19.55
N ASP A 5 19.33 -33.26 18.65
CA ASP A 5 20.04 -32.58 17.58
C ASP A 5 20.05 -31.09 17.87
N LYS A 6 21.17 -30.59 18.40
CA LYS A 6 21.34 -29.20 18.81
C LYS A 6 21.00 -28.18 17.68
N PHE A 7 21.23 -28.56 16.43
CA PHE A 7 20.94 -27.74 15.27
C PHE A 7 19.43 -27.58 15.09
N ILE A 8 18.69 -28.68 15.15
CA ILE A 8 17.22 -28.68 15.06
C ILE A 8 16.58 -27.98 16.26
N ASP A 9 17.11 -28.22 17.48
CA ASP A 9 16.62 -27.58 18.69
C ASP A 9 16.72 -26.05 18.61
N LYS A 10 17.84 -25.53 18.08
CA LYS A 10 18.03 -24.09 17.86
C LYS A 10 17.01 -23.53 16.87
N ILE A 11 16.75 -24.24 15.76
CA ILE A 11 15.75 -23.81 14.77
C ILE A 11 14.34 -23.89 15.37
N LYS A 12 14.04 -24.95 16.11
CA LYS A 12 12.77 -25.12 16.82
C LYS A 12 12.53 -23.96 17.80
N GLN A 13 13.52 -23.63 18.62
CA GLN A 13 13.44 -22.47 19.53
C GLN A 13 13.13 -21.17 18.76
N TYR A 14 13.82 -20.91 17.65
CA TYR A 14 13.57 -19.75 16.82
C TYR A 14 12.14 -19.73 16.23
N ILE A 15 11.64 -20.88 15.78
CA ILE A 15 10.26 -21.05 15.29
C ILE A 15 9.25 -20.69 16.39
N ASP A 16 9.47 -21.19 17.61
CA ASP A 16 8.57 -20.97 18.75
C ASP A 16 8.59 -19.51 19.21
N GLU A 17 9.78 -18.90 19.35
CA GLU A 17 9.94 -17.50 19.74
C GLU A 17 9.29 -16.53 18.76
N LYS A 18 9.48 -16.77 17.46
CA LYS A 18 8.92 -15.93 16.38
C LYS A 18 7.52 -16.36 15.93
N LYS A 19 6.94 -17.40 16.53
CA LYS A 19 5.58 -17.95 16.24
C LYS A 19 5.39 -18.16 14.73
N LEU A 20 6.32 -18.88 14.10
CA LEU A 20 6.35 -19.03 12.64
C LEU A 20 5.27 -19.98 12.14
N PHE A 21 4.94 -21.02 12.92
CA PHE A 21 3.93 -22.03 12.58
C PHE A 21 2.88 -22.14 13.68
N SER A 22 1.70 -22.58 13.28
CA SER A 22 0.63 -23.04 14.15
C SER A 22 0.49 -24.56 14.07
N PHE A 23 -0.06 -25.19 15.09
CA PHE A 23 -0.32 -26.63 15.07
C PHE A 23 -1.32 -26.97 13.96
N GLY A 24 -0.97 -27.93 13.10
CA GLY A 24 -1.79 -28.37 11.97
C GLY A 24 -1.63 -27.57 10.67
N ASP A 25 -0.68 -26.63 10.61
CA ASP A 25 -0.45 -25.85 9.39
C ASP A 25 -0.07 -26.74 8.19
N HIS A 26 -0.59 -26.37 7.02
CA HIS A 26 -0.08 -26.85 5.74
C HIS A 26 0.97 -25.86 5.22
N VAL A 27 2.21 -26.34 5.04
CA VAL A 27 3.38 -25.54 4.69
C VAL A 27 3.83 -25.84 3.26
N ILE A 28 3.89 -24.80 2.44
CA ILE A 28 4.53 -24.85 1.12
C ILE A 28 6.01 -24.53 1.29
N ILE A 29 6.90 -25.37 0.80
CA ILE A 29 8.35 -25.15 0.83
C ILE A 29 8.86 -24.84 -0.57
N GLY A 30 9.58 -23.72 -0.74
CA GLY A 30 10.34 -23.45 -1.95
C GLY A 30 11.62 -24.27 -1.98
N LEU A 31 11.71 -25.30 -2.84
CA LEU A 31 12.84 -26.20 -2.97
C LEU A 31 13.60 -25.92 -4.26
N SER A 32 14.82 -25.35 -4.18
CA SER A 32 15.67 -25.08 -5.33
C SER A 32 16.69 -26.18 -5.63
N GLY A 33 16.92 -27.12 -4.69
CA GLY A 33 17.97 -28.13 -4.73
C GLY A 33 19.28 -27.71 -4.03
N GLY A 34 19.46 -26.40 -3.78
CA GLY A 34 20.63 -25.89 -3.04
C GLY A 34 20.58 -26.18 -1.55
N ALA A 35 21.75 -26.09 -0.87
CA ALA A 35 21.96 -26.46 0.53
C ALA A 35 20.87 -25.93 1.47
N ASP A 36 20.58 -24.62 1.41
CA ASP A 36 19.63 -23.95 2.31
C ASP A 36 18.23 -24.53 2.17
N SER A 37 17.75 -24.72 0.93
CA SER A 37 16.41 -25.25 0.65
C SER A 37 16.26 -26.72 1.01
N VAL A 38 17.33 -27.53 0.81
CA VAL A 38 17.40 -28.94 1.22
C VAL A 38 17.40 -29.06 2.73
N CYS A 39 18.18 -28.22 3.43
CA CYS A 39 18.19 -28.16 4.89
C CYS A 39 16.80 -27.80 5.43
N LEU A 40 16.16 -26.76 4.89
CA LEU A 40 14.80 -26.36 5.29
C LEU A 40 13.80 -27.51 5.17
N LEU A 41 13.82 -28.22 4.04
CA LEU A 41 12.96 -29.38 3.80
C LEU A 41 13.13 -30.44 4.87
N LEU A 42 14.38 -30.85 5.12
CA LEU A 42 14.70 -31.94 6.06
C LEU A 42 14.41 -31.55 7.51
N VAL A 43 14.70 -30.30 7.90
CA VAL A 43 14.38 -29.78 9.23
C VAL A 43 12.88 -29.80 9.45
N LEU A 44 12.10 -29.26 8.50
CA LEU A 44 10.63 -29.21 8.64
C LEU A 44 10.03 -30.63 8.61
N LYS A 45 10.61 -31.58 7.86
CA LYS A 45 10.20 -32.96 7.95
C LYS A 45 10.40 -33.54 9.35
N ARG A 46 11.57 -33.31 9.99
CA ARG A 46 11.82 -33.77 11.37
C ARG A 46 10.87 -33.09 12.39
N LEU A 47 10.51 -31.84 12.17
CA LEU A 47 9.58 -31.12 13.02
C LEU A 47 8.09 -31.37 12.71
N LYS A 48 7.79 -32.11 11.61
CA LYS A 48 6.45 -32.40 11.12
C LYS A 48 5.52 -32.95 12.22
N GLN A 49 5.97 -33.91 13.00
CA GLN A 49 5.17 -34.54 14.07
C GLN A 49 4.95 -33.57 15.23
N ILE A 50 5.93 -32.71 15.57
CA ILE A 50 5.87 -31.79 16.69
C ILE A 50 4.78 -30.72 16.47
N TYR A 51 4.71 -30.18 15.26
CA TYR A 51 3.72 -29.14 14.89
C TYR A 51 2.53 -29.69 14.12
N ASN A 52 2.46 -31.04 13.90
CA ASN A 52 1.44 -31.67 13.05
C ASN A 52 1.33 -31.05 11.65
N LEU A 53 2.48 -30.79 10.99
CA LEU A 53 2.52 -30.10 9.70
C LEU A 53 2.12 -31.04 8.55
N SER A 54 1.42 -30.50 7.57
CA SER A 54 1.38 -31.05 6.20
C SER A 54 2.39 -30.27 5.35
N ILE A 55 3.18 -30.96 4.52
CA ILE A 55 4.29 -30.35 3.78
C ILE A 55 4.14 -30.66 2.29
N THR A 56 4.22 -29.61 1.45
CA THR A 56 4.33 -29.72 -0.01
C THR A 56 5.56 -28.93 -0.47
N ALA A 57 6.48 -29.59 -1.18
CA ALA A 57 7.66 -28.95 -1.77
C ALA A 57 7.37 -28.50 -3.21
N ILE A 58 7.75 -27.26 -3.54
CA ILE A 58 7.58 -26.71 -4.88
C ILE A 58 8.94 -26.35 -5.46
N HIS A 59 9.25 -26.90 -6.63
CA HIS A 59 10.38 -26.51 -7.45
C HIS A 59 9.92 -25.68 -8.64
N VAL A 60 10.49 -24.48 -8.80
CA VAL A 60 10.23 -23.60 -9.94
C VAL A 60 11.43 -23.65 -10.88
N HIS A 61 11.26 -24.28 -12.03
CA HIS A 61 12.25 -24.32 -13.10
C HIS A 61 12.15 -23.05 -13.94
N HIS A 62 13.20 -22.23 -13.93
CA HIS A 62 13.17 -20.86 -14.51
C HIS A 62 13.48 -20.81 -16.02
N GLY A 63 13.90 -21.90 -16.64
CA GLY A 63 14.25 -21.96 -18.07
C GLY A 63 15.56 -21.24 -18.45
N ILE A 64 16.41 -20.87 -17.48
CA ILE A 64 17.61 -20.05 -17.72
C ILE A 64 18.86 -20.92 -17.97
N ARG A 65 19.01 -22.07 -17.27
CA ARG A 65 20.28 -22.81 -17.16
C ARG A 65 20.32 -24.14 -17.92
N GLY A 66 19.37 -24.44 -18.79
CA GLY A 66 19.34 -25.66 -19.59
C GLY A 66 19.53 -26.96 -18.75
N GLU A 67 20.58 -27.76 -19.03
CA GLU A 67 20.83 -29.07 -18.40
C GLU A 67 21.04 -28.98 -16.88
N SER A 68 21.69 -27.96 -16.36
CA SER A 68 21.91 -27.80 -14.93
C SER A 68 20.58 -27.60 -14.16
N ALA A 69 19.62 -26.85 -14.72
CA ALA A 69 18.32 -26.71 -14.11
C ALA A 69 17.49 -28.00 -14.14
N GLU A 70 17.63 -28.82 -15.19
CA GLU A 70 17.02 -30.17 -15.25
C GLU A 70 17.62 -31.11 -14.21
N HIS A 71 18.94 -31.02 -13.97
CA HIS A 71 19.60 -31.75 -12.92
C HIS A 71 19.05 -31.39 -11.52
N ASP A 72 18.93 -30.08 -11.23
CA ASP A 72 18.42 -29.60 -9.95
C ASP A 72 16.96 -30.01 -9.73
N LEU A 73 16.15 -29.99 -10.78
CA LEU A 73 14.75 -30.45 -10.75
C LEU A 73 14.69 -31.96 -10.45
N LYS A 74 15.49 -32.78 -11.16
CA LYS A 74 15.55 -34.24 -10.96
C LYS A 74 16.00 -34.58 -9.54
N PHE A 75 17.04 -33.92 -9.06
CA PHE A 75 17.53 -34.07 -7.69
C PHE A 75 16.43 -33.73 -6.66
N SER A 76 15.76 -32.59 -6.82
CA SER A 76 14.71 -32.16 -5.91
C SER A 76 13.53 -33.13 -5.86
N ARG A 77 13.14 -33.70 -7.02
CA ARG A 77 12.10 -34.71 -7.12
C ARG A 77 12.50 -35.97 -6.39
N GLN A 78 13.73 -36.54 -6.68
CA GLN A 78 14.24 -37.74 -6.02
C GLN A 78 14.34 -37.56 -4.50
N LEU A 79 14.75 -36.39 -4.03
CA LEU A 79 14.79 -36.07 -2.60
C LEU A 79 13.39 -36.14 -1.99
N CYS A 80 12.40 -35.54 -2.62
CA CYS A 80 11.03 -35.58 -2.11
C CYS A 80 10.41 -36.97 -2.12
N GLU A 81 10.68 -37.76 -3.16
CA GLU A 81 10.28 -39.17 -3.22
C GLU A 81 10.91 -40.00 -2.08
N LYS A 82 12.22 -39.87 -1.86
CA LYS A 82 12.94 -40.50 -0.74
C LYS A 82 12.35 -40.10 0.62
N GLU A 83 12.02 -38.85 0.77
CA GLU A 83 11.54 -38.28 2.03
C GLU A 83 10.02 -38.34 2.21
N GLU A 84 9.28 -38.95 1.26
CA GLU A 84 7.82 -39.09 1.26
C GLU A 84 7.09 -37.75 1.42
N ILE A 85 7.58 -36.75 0.68
CA ILE A 85 7.01 -35.38 0.66
C ILE A 85 6.35 -35.11 -0.70
N GLU A 86 5.14 -34.56 -0.70
CA GLU A 86 4.46 -34.14 -1.92
C GLU A 86 5.31 -33.13 -2.68
N PHE A 87 5.57 -33.43 -3.98
CA PHE A 87 6.39 -32.59 -4.85
C PHE A 87 5.59 -31.99 -5.99
N VAL A 88 5.75 -30.68 -6.21
CA VAL A 88 5.15 -29.94 -7.31
C VAL A 88 6.23 -29.28 -8.15
N GLU A 89 6.17 -29.55 -9.44
CA GLU A 89 7.03 -28.92 -10.44
C GLU A 89 6.29 -27.82 -11.18
N LYS A 90 6.95 -26.67 -11.36
CA LYS A 90 6.46 -25.58 -12.20
C LYS A 90 7.57 -25.15 -13.16
N ARG A 91 7.29 -25.22 -14.46
CA ARG A 91 8.20 -24.73 -15.51
C ARG A 91 7.74 -23.35 -15.99
N CYS A 92 8.67 -22.42 -16.12
CA CYS A 92 8.43 -21.06 -16.62
C CYS A 92 9.61 -20.59 -17.46
N ASP A 93 9.32 -19.83 -18.52
CA ASP A 93 10.33 -19.13 -19.31
C ASP A 93 10.51 -17.72 -18.71
N VAL A 94 11.46 -17.62 -17.77
CA VAL A 94 11.74 -16.36 -17.06
C VAL A 94 12.37 -15.31 -17.99
N PRO A 95 13.31 -15.64 -18.91
CA PRO A 95 13.82 -14.67 -19.89
C PRO A 95 12.73 -14.02 -20.72
N ALA A 96 11.78 -14.79 -21.26
CA ALA A 96 10.66 -14.24 -22.03
C ALA A 96 9.77 -13.33 -21.17
N LEU A 97 9.51 -13.68 -19.90
CA LEU A 97 8.75 -12.86 -18.98
C LEU A 97 9.48 -11.57 -18.58
N ALA A 98 10.79 -11.64 -18.37
CA ALA A 98 11.63 -10.48 -18.07
C ALA A 98 11.57 -9.47 -19.21
N ALA A 99 11.76 -9.92 -20.45
CA ALA A 99 11.67 -9.08 -21.66
C ALA A 99 10.28 -8.44 -21.81
N LYS A 100 9.22 -9.23 -21.64
CA LYS A 100 7.83 -8.76 -21.78
C LYS A 100 7.45 -7.68 -20.76
N HIS A 101 7.97 -7.75 -19.54
CA HIS A 101 7.61 -6.84 -18.44
C HIS A 101 8.68 -5.80 -18.13
N HIS A 102 9.77 -5.74 -18.89
CA HIS A 102 10.91 -4.84 -18.65
C HIS A 102 11.50 -4.99 -17.25
N LEU A 103 11.64 -6.23 -16.80
CA LEU A 103 12.23 -6.60 -15.51
C LEU A 103 13.61 -7.22 -15.71
N THR A 104 14.42 -7.24 -14.66
CA THR A 104 15.60 -8.11 -14.63
C THR A 104 15.17 -9.58 -14.51
N GLU A 105 16.01 -10.53 -14.95
CA GLU A 105 15.73 -11.97 -14.81
C GLU A 105 15.55 -12.37 -13.33
N GLU A 106 16.30 -11.74 -12.41
CA GLU A 106 16.14 -11.94 -10.96
C GLU A 106 14.77 -11.52 -10.47
N GLU A 107 14.33 -10.31 -10.86
CA GLU A 107 13.00 -9.79 -10.48
C GLU A 107 11.87 -10.63 -11.09
N ALA A 108 11.99 -11.02 -12.35
CA ALA A 108 11.03 -11.89 -13.03
C ALA A 108 10.95 -13.26 -12.39
N GLY A 109 12.10 -13.89 -12.12
CA GLY A 109 12.20 -15.19 -11.44
C GLY A 109 11.62 -15.14 -10.02
N ARG A 110 11.92 -14.08 -9.26
CA ARG A 110 11.33 -13.85 -7.94
C ARG A 110 9.81 -13.71 -8.01
N ARG A 111 9.29 -12.93 -8.97
CA ARG A 111 7.86 -12.74 -9.17
C ARG A 111 7.16 -14.06 -9.48
N VAL A 112 7.64 -14.82 -10.47
CA VAL A 112 7.10 -16.12 -10.86
C VAL A 112 7.09 -17.09 -9.68
N ARG A 113 8.16 -17.11 -8.88
CA ARG A 113 8.28 -17.97 -7.70
C ARG A 113 7.18 -17.69 -6.69
N TYR A 114 6.97 -16.42 -6.31
CA TYR A 114 5.95 -16.07 -5.33
C TYR A 114 4.53 -16.22 -5.86
N GLU A 115 4.27 -15.91 -7.14
CA GLU A 115 2.98 -16.16 -7.80
C GLU A 115 2.65 -17.66 -7.82
N THR A 116 3.65 -18.51 -8.10
CA THR A 116 3.49 -19.98 -8.05
C THR A 116 3.20 -20.47 -6.63
N PHE A 117 3.94 -19.99 -5.65
CA PHE A 117 3.73 -20.38 -4.25
C PHE A 117 2.34 -19.96 -3.76
N GLU A 118 1.91 -18.76 -4.09
CA GLU A 118 0.57 -18.25 -3.72
C GLU A 118 -0.54 -19.08 -4.38
N TYR A 119 -0.41 -19.39 -5.67
CA TYR A 119 -1.37 -20.21 -6.40
C TYR A 119 -1.49 -21.62 -5.79
N GLU A 120 -0.38 -22.29 -5.56
CA GLU A 120 -0.37 -23.65 -5.00
C GLU A 120 -0.83 -23.66 -3.53
N ALA A 121 -0.52 -22.62 -2.76
CA ALA A 121 -1.02 -22.47 -1.40
C ALA A 121 -2.56 -22.35 -1.38
N LYS A 122 -3.13 -21.47 -2.21
CA LYS A 122 -4.59 -21.31 -2.33
C LYS A 122 -5.27 -22.59 -2.77
N LYS A 123 -4.69 -23.30 -3.74
CA LYS A 123 -5.22 -24.56 -4.27
C LYS A 123 -5.31 -25.66 -3.20
N ARG A 124 -4.39 -25.67 -2.23
CA ARG A 124 -4.28 -26.70 -1.18
C ARG A 124 -4.80 -26.24 0.18
N GLY A 125 -5.28 -25.01 0.29
CA GLY A 125 -5.68 -24.43 1.57
C GLY A 125 -4.50 -24.23 2.54
N ALA A 126 -3.28 -24.07 2.01
CA ALA A 126 -2.08 -23.79 2.80
C ALA A 126 -2.03 -22.31 3.16
N SER A 127 -1.75 -22.01 4.42
CA SER A 127 -1.63 -20.65 4.94
C SER A 127 -0.18 -20.18 5.09
N VAL A 128 0.80 -21.08 4.98
CA VAL A 128 2.21 -20.81 5.24
C VAL A 128 3.09 -21.21 4.06
N ILE A 129 4.00 -20.32 3.68
CA ILE A 129 5.07 -20.55 2.71
C ILE A 129 6.41 -20.43 3.43
N ALA A 130 7.21 -21.46 3.48
CA ALA A 130 8.54 -21.44 4.06
C ALA A 130 9.62 -21.28 2.99
N VAL A 131 10.52 -20.31 3.20
CA VAL A 131 11.66 -20.05 2.32
C VAL A 131 12.98 -20.07 3.10
N ALA A 132 14.05 -20.52 2.47
CA ALA A 132 15.31 -20.88 3.10
C ALA A 132 16.31 -19.70 3.22
N HIS A 133 15.86 -18.48 3.53
CA HIS A 133 16.78 -17.39 3.85
C HIS A 133 17.46 -17.68 5.21
N HIS A 134 18.74 -17.37 5.29
CA HIS A 134 19.57 -17.60 6.47
C HIS A 134 20.22 -16.32 6.99
N MET A 135 21.01 -16.41 8.06
CA MET A 135 21.61 -15.27 8.75
C MET A 135 22.55 -14.44 7.84
N ASP A 136 23.32 -15.11 6.97
CA ASP A 136 24.22 -14.39 6.05
C ASP A 136 23.42 -13.59 5.01
N ASP A 137 22.27 -14.08 4.53
CA ASP A 137 21.34 -13.30 3.68
C ASP A 137 20.82 -12.05 4.42
N GLN A 138 20.60 -12.17 5.73
CA GLN A 138 20.22 -11.04 6.57
C GLN A 138 21.31 -9.97 6.59
N ALA A 139 22.56 -10.38 6.87
CA ALA A 139 23.71 -9.47 6.90
C ALA A 139 23.95 -8.81 5.53
N GLU A 140 23.88 -9.57 4.42
CA GLU A 140 23.94 -9.05 3.06
C GLU A 140 22.89 -7.96 2.81
N THR A 141 21.65 -8.23 3.20
CA THR A 141 20.52 -7.31 2.98
C THR A 141 20.67 -6.02 3.79
N VAL A 142 21.10 -6.12 5.04
CA VAL A 142 21.35 -4.97 5.91
C VAL A 142 22.47 -4.09 5.33
N LEU A 143 23.60 -4.68 4.97
CA LEU A 143 24.72 -3.94 4.37
C LEU A 143 24.32 -3.29 3.05
N MET A 144 23.61 -4.01 2.18
CA MET A 144 23.11 -3.46 0.92
C MET A 144 22.18 -2.27 1.14
N ASN A 145 21.30 -2.34 2.13
CA ASN A 145 20.37 -1.27 2.45
C ASN A 145 21.07 -0.07 3.09
N LEU A 146 22.05 -0.28 3.96
CA LEU A 146 22.89 0.78 4.51
C LEU A 146 23.65 1.53 3.42
N LEU A 147 24.28 0.81 2.48
CA LEU A 147 24.99 1.40 1.35
C LEU A 147 24.08 2.21 0.41
N ARG A 148 22.79 1.86 0.36
CA ARG A 148 21.76 2.62 -0.37
C ARG A 148 21.17 3.79 0.41
N GLY A 149 21.63 4.05 1.64
CA GLY A 149 21.13 5.13 2.50
C GLY A 149 19.76 4.86 3.13
N SER A 150 19.39 3.60 3.30
CA SER A 150 18.15 3.23 3.95
C SER A 150 18.18 3.57 5.46
N GLY A 151 17.01 3.97 6.00
CA GLY A 151 16.81 4.19 7.44
C GLY A 151 16.48 2.89 8.18
N ILE A 152 15.93 3.02 9.41
CA ILE A 152 15.60 1.92 10.33
C ILE A 152 14.88 0.77 9.60
N ARG A 153 13.84 1.08 8.81
CA ARG A 153 13.08 0.08 8.05
C ARG A 153 13.93 -0.75 7.08
N GLY A 154 14.91 -0.14 6.42
CA GLY A 154 15.82 -0.89 5.55
C GLY A 154 16.84 -1.69 6.31
N CYS A 155 17.30 -1.17 7.46
CA CYS A 155 18.26 -1.84 8.36
C CYS A 155 17.62 -2.99 9.14
N SER A 156 16.29 -3.07 9.25
CA SER A 156 15.59 -4.25 9.81
C SER A 156 15.71 -5.49 8.93
N GLY A 157 16.28 -5.35 7.72
CA GLY A 157 16.67 -6.45 6.86
C GLY A 157 15.47 -7.27 6.34
N ILE A 158 15.62 -8.60 6.38
CA ILE A 158 14.62 -9.57 5.93
C ILE A 158 13.70 -9.91 7.11
N PRO A 159 12.38 -9.68 7.06
CA PRO A 159 11.48 -10.03 8.14
C PRO A 159 11.37 -11.55 8.27
N CYS A 160 11.34 -12.08 9.50
CA CYS A 160 11.16 -13.52 9.75
C CYS A 160 9.80 -14.03 9.28
N LYS A 161 8.78 -13.16 9.29
CA LYS A 161 7.40 -13.42 8.86
C LYS A 161 6.82 -12.21 8.14
N ARG A 162 6.15 -12.43 6.99
CA ARG A 162 5.43 -11.36 6.28
C ARG A 162 4.18 -11.89 5.59
N SER A 163 3.13 -11.09 5.50
CA SER A 163 1.98 -11.41 4.64
C SER A 163 2.38 -11.39 3.15
N LEU A 164 1.84 -12.31 2.37
CA LEU A 164 2.00 -12.36 0.92
C LEU A 164 0.79 -11.75 0.20
N SER A 165 -0.40 -11.93 0.75
CA SER A 165 -1.66 -11.43 0.19
C SER A 165 -2.16 -10.18 0.93
N ASP A 166 -2.91 -9.31 0.24
CA ASP A 166 -3.55 -8.14 0.84
C ASP A 166 -4.58 -8.52 1.92
N LYS A 167 -5.11 -9.75 1.87
CA LYS A 167 -6.05 -10.29 2.87
C LYS A 167 -5.37 -10.89 4.09
N GLY A 168 -4.04 -11.08 4.06
CA GLY A 168 -3.29 -11.68 5.16
C GLY A 168 -3.43 -13.21 5.30
N ASP A 169 -4.13 -13.86 4.36
CA ASP A 169 -4.46 -15.30 4.45
C ASP A 169 -3.25 -16.21 4.27
N ILE A 170 -2.20 -15.72 3.60
CA ILE A 170 -0.97 -16.48 3.33
C ILE A 170 0.22 -15.70 3.85
N VAL A 171 1.04 -16.35 4.66
CA VAL A 171 2.26 -15.77 5.24
C VAL A 171 3.50 -16.47 4.74
N VAL A 172 4.55 -15.68 4.49
CA VAL A 172 5.90 -16.20 4.17
C VAL A 172 6.73 -16.19 5.43
N VAL A 173 7.30 -17.33 5.79
CA VAL A 173 8.15 -17.50 6.98
C VAL A 173 9.57 -17.95 6.61
N ARG A 174 10.54 -17.70 7.50
CA ARG A 174 11.96 -17.96 7.28
C ARG A 174 12.58 -18.65 8.49
N PRO A 175 12.38 -19.97 8.62
CA PRO A 175 12.82 -20.72 9.80
C PRO A 175 14.34 -20.74 10.00
N LEU A 176 15.13 -20.61 8.91
CA LEU A 176 16.58 -20.65 8.95
C LEU A 176 17.25 -19.29 9.16
N LEU A 177 16.48 -18.19 9.33
CA LEU A 177 17.03 -16.84 9.39
C LEU A 177 17.98 -16.61 10.57
N GLY A 178 17.86 -17.38 11.64
CA GLY A 178 18.77 -17.39 12.78
C GLY A 178 20.00 -18.33 12.64
N MET A 179 20.20 -18.96 11.46
CA MET A 179 21.26 -19.95 11.24
C MET A 179 22.30 -19.42 10.25
N ARG A 180 23.58 -19.65 10.55
CA ARG A 180 24.69 -19.39 9.64
C ARG A 180 24.71 -20.42 8.51
N ARG A 181 25.09 -20.00 7.30
CA ARG A 181 25.24 -20.89 6.15
C ARG A 181 26.21 -22.03 6.42
N GLU A 182 27.34 -21.75 7.04
CA GLU A 182 28.35 -22.77 7.43
C GLU A 182 27.73 -23.86 8.32
N ALA A 183 26.87 -23.49 9.28
CA ALA A 183 26.20 -24.48 10.15
C ALA A 183 25.16 -25.29 9.39
N ILE A 184 24.49 -24.72 8.37
CA ILE A 184 23.56 -25.44 7.48
C ILE A 184 24.32 -26.49 6.67
N GLU A 185 25.44 -26.12 6.04
CA GLU A 185 26.25 -27.01 5.24
C GLU A 185 26.89 -28.11 6.10
N ALA A 186 27.44 -27.78 7.28
CA ALA A 186 27.99 -28.74 8.22
C ALA A 186 26.94 -29.79 8.65
N TRP A 187 25.74 -29.33 9.00
CA TRP A 187 24.64 -30.22 9.40
C TRP A 187 24.22 -31.17 8.26
N LEU A 188 24.17 -30.71 7.01
CA LEU A 188 23.88 -31.54 5.85
C LEU A 188 24.97 -32.59 5.63
N ILE A 189 26.25 -32.23 5.76
CA ILE A 189 27.39 -33.15 5.65
C ILE A 189 27.31 -34.24 6.74
N GLU A 190 27.09 -33.86 7.99
CA GLU A 190 26.93 -34.77 9.12
C GLU A 190 25.80 -35.80 8.91
N ASN A 191 24.72 -35.35 8.23
CA ASN A 191 23.59 -36.23 7.89
C ASN A 191 23.75 -36.97 6.56
N GLY A 192 24.92 -36.89 5.92
CA GLY A 192 25.20 -37.57 4.63
C GLY A 192 24.33 -37.09 3.48
N GLN A 193 23.75 -35.91 3.59
CA GLN A 193 22.84 -35.34 2.59
C GLN A 193 23.60 -34.49 1.58
N ARG A 194 23.45 -34.83 0.30
CA ARG A 194 23.99 -34.06 -0.83
C ARG A 194 23.00 -32.95 -1.23
N TRP A 195 23.53 -31.95 -1.93
CA TRP A 195 22.75 -30.83 -2.52
C TRP A 195 23.37 -30.42 -3.85
N CYS A 196 22.64 -29.61 -4.64
CA CYS A 196 23.12 -29.05 -5.89
C CYS A 196 23.93 -27.77 -5.63
N ILE A 197 25.08 -27.63 -6.29
CA ILE A 197 25.95 -26.46 -6.20
C ILE A 197 25.62 -25.55 -7.39
N ASP A 198 25.29 -24.31 -7.11
CA ASP A 198 24.98 -23.28 -8.10
C ASP A 198 26.25 -22.50 -8.47
N GLU A 199 26.83 -22.77 -9.62
CA GLU A 199 28.06 -22.13 -10.11
C GLU A 199 27.87 -20.62 -10.39
N THR A 200 26.66 -20.16 -10.63
CA THR A 200 26.38 -18.73 -10.89
C THR A 200 26.50 -17.84 -9.64
N ASN A 201 26.56 -18.44 -8.44
CA ASN A 201 26.84 -17.71 -7.21
C ASN A 201 28.28 -17.16 -7.12
N LEU A 202 29.16 -17.55 -8.04
CA LEU A 202 30.57 -17.14 -8.04
C LEU A 202 30.82 -15.84 -8.82
N THR A 203 29.84 -15.27 -9.52
CA THR A 203 30.03 -14.04 -10.28
C THR A 203 29.78 -12.80 -9.42
N ASP A 204 30.61 -11.76 -9.59
CA ASP A 204 30.56 -10.49 -8.85
C ASP A 204 29.75 -9.38 -9.55
N ASP A 205 28.90 -9.76 -10.49
CA ASP A 205 28.19 -8.81 -11.36
C ASP A 205 27.20 -7.91 -10.59
N TYR A 206 26.63 -8.42 -9.50
CA TYR A 206 25.65 -7.71 -8.70
C TYR A 206 26.20 -7.25 -7.35
N LEU A 207 25.65 -6.15 -6.82
CA LEU A 207 26.05 -5.61 -5.50
C LEU A 207 25.93 -6.67 -4.41
N ARG A 208 24.89 -7.50 -4.43
CA ARG A 208 24.69 -8.56 -3.43
C ARG A 208 25.79 -9.62 -3.50
N SER A 209 26.17 -10.05 -4.70
CA SER A 209 27.28 -11.01 -4.88
C SER A 209 28.61 -10.43 -4.38
N ARG A 210 28.89 -9.15 -4.65
CA ARG A 210 30.09 -8.46 -4.14
C ARG A 210 30.13 -8.38 -2.60
N ILE A 211 28.98 -8.11 -1.98
CA ILE A 211 28.87 -8.12 -0.51
C ILE A 211 29.14 -9.51 0.04
N ARG A 212 28.55 -10.55 -0.55
CA ARG A 212 28.72 -11.96 -0.17
C ARG A 212 30.15 -12.44 -0.35
N ASN A 213 30.73 -12.20 -1.52
CA ASN A 213 32.01 -12.82 -1.92
C ASN A 213 33.23 -12.01 -1.45
N ARG A 214 33.08 -10.71 -1.16
CA ARG A 214 34.23 -9.84 -0.80
C ARG A 214 34.03 -9.13 0.54
N LEU A 215 32.93 -8.41 0.75
CA LEU A 215 32.79 -7.53 1.91
C LEU A 215 32.57 -8.33 3.21
N LEU A 216 31.66 -9.28 3.24
CA LEU A 216 31.40 -10.10 4.43
C LEU A 216 32.61 -10.96 4.81
N PRO A 217 33.32 -11.65 3.88
CA PRO A 217 34.56 -12.33 4.20
C PRO A 217 35.65 -11.40 4.74
N LEU A 218 35.83 -10.21 4.13
CA LEU A 218 36.77 -9.20 4.61
C LEU A 218 36.44 -8.76 6.04
N LEU A 219 35.17 -8.46 6.33
CA LEU A 219 34.74 -8.08 7.67
C LEU A 219 34.99 -9.20 8.69
N SER A 220 34.76 -10.45 8.28
CA SER A 220 34.95 -11.60 9.16
C SER A 220 36.42 -11.94 9.41
N SER A 221 37.30 -11.81 8.40
CA SER A 221 38.71 -12.14 8.52
C SER A 221 39.57 -11.07 9.15
N GLU A 222 39.29 -9.78 8.85
CA GLU A 222 40.18 -8.68 9.25
C GLU A 222 39.66 -7.87 10.44
N TYR A 223 38.33 -7.89 10.68
CA TYR A 223 37.73 -7.03 11.71
C TYR A 223 37.09 -7.85 12.84
N ASN A 224 36.16 -8.74 12.54
CA ASN A 224 35.49 -9.57 13.54
C ASN A 224 34.91 -10.83 12.95
N ALA A 225 35.36 -11.98 13.43
CA ALA A 225 34.87 -13.31 12.96
C ALA A 225 33.33 -13.47 13.07
N GLN A 226 32.70 -12.75 13.99
CA GLN A 226 31.24 -12.76 14.19
C GLN A 226 30.53 -11.58 13.51
N ALA A 227 31.14 -10.90 12.53
CA ALA A 227 30.58 -9.70 11.90
C ALA A 227 29.17 -9.93 11.31
N ALA A 228 28.97 -11.05 10.60
CA ALA A 228 27.67 -11.39 10.03
C ALA A 228 26.60 -11.62 11.11
N GLU A 229 26.97 -12.24 12.23
CA GLU A 229 26.08 -12.49 13.36
C GLU A 229 25.68 -11.17 14.05
N HIS A 230 26.66 -10.30 14.32
CA HIS A 230 26.40 -9.00 14.92
C HIS A 230 25.54 -8.11 14.04
N ILE A 231 25.73 -8.12 12.71
CA ILE A 231 24.89 -7.38 11.77
C ILE A 231 23.46 -7.95 11.77
N ALA A 232 23.31 -9.27 11.83
CA ALA A 232 21.99 -9.91 11.87
C ALA A 232 21.27 -9.62 13.21
N CYS A 233 21.99 -9.61 14.34
CA CYS A 233 21.44 -9.19 15.65
C CYS A 233 20.96 -7.75 15.61
N ALA A 234 21.79 -6.82 15.12
CA ALA A 234 21.40 -5.41 14.97
C ALA A 234 20.16 -5.25 14.08
N ALA A 235 20.00 -6.08 13.03
CA ALA A 235 18.77 -6.09 12.22
C ALA A 235 17.53 -6.47 13.05
N GLY A 236 17.69 -7.35 14.03
CA GLY A 236 16.63 -7.70 15.00
C GLY A 236 16.19 -6.47 15.80
N ASP A 237 17.15 -5.75 16.39
CA ASP A 237 16.90 -4.52 17.17
C ASP A 237 16.22 -3.44 16.31
N PHE A 238 16.68 -3.27 15.07
CA PHE A 238 16.05 -2.35 14.12
C PHE A 238 14.62 -2.79 13.76
N SER A 239 14.36 -4.10 13.65
CA SER A 239 13.03 -4.62 13.36
C SER A 239 12.05 -4.33 14.51
N GLU A 240 12.48 -4.51 15.75
CA GLU A 240 11.67 -4.20 16.95
C GLU A 240 11.40 -2.69 17.06
N ALA A 241 12.41 -1.86 16.81
CA ALA A 241 12.24 -0.42 16.79
C ALA A 241 11.31 0.05 15.66
N GLU A 242 11.40 -0.56 14.48
CA GLU A 242 10.51 -0.27 13.34
C GLU A 242 9.06 -0.65 13.65
N GLU A 243 8.84 -1.82 14.22
CA GLU A 243 7.50 -2.29 14.63
C GLU A 243 6.88 -1.34 15.66
N TYR A 244 7.63 -0.98 16.69
CA TYR A 244 7.17 -0.02 17.71
C TYR A 244 6.78 1.33 17.09
N LEU A 245 7.63 1.90 16.22
CA LEU A 245 7.35 3.19 15.59
C LEU A 245 6.14 3.13 14.65
N ARG A 246 5.96 2.04 13.94
CA ARG A 246 4.81 1.81 13.08
C ARG A 246 3.52 1.69 13.88
N ASP A 247 3.54 0.92 14.96
CA ASP A 247 2.38 0.75 15.85
C ASP A 247 1.97 2.08 16.48
N GLN A 248 2.93 2.90 16.93
CA GLN A 248 2.67 4.25 17.41
C GLN A 248 2.02 5.12 16.33
N ALA A 249 2.52 5.06 15.09
CA ALA A 249 1.96 5.83 13.99
C ALA A 249 0.51 5.37 13.66
N GLN A 250 0.26 4.06 13.63
CA GLN A 250 -1.07 3.50 13.38
C GLN A 250 -2.06 3.83 14.50
N ALA A 251 -1.63 3.77 15.76
CA ALA A 251 -2.45 4.18 16.91
C ALA A 251 -2.86 5.66 16.82
N LEU A 252 -1.93 6.55 16.46
CA LEU A 252 -2.23 7.97 16.27
C LEU A 252 -3.18 8.20 15.08
N ILE A 253 -2.94 7.57 13.93
CA ILE A 253 -3.83 7.65 12.75
C ILE A 253 -5.25 7.22 13.12
N SER A 254 -5.38 6.14 13.89
CA SER A 254 -6.68 5.63 14.34
C SER A 254 -7.35 6.60 15.32
N SER A 255 -6.60 7.15 16.29
CA SER A 255 -7.13 8.10 17.27
C SER A 255 -7.58 9.43 16.64
N TRP A 256 -6.92 9.86 15.56
CA TRP A 256 -7.28 11.08 14.83
C TRP A 256 -8.39 10.88 13.80
N ASN A 257 -8.91 9.66 13.61
CA ASN A 257 -9.91 9.32 12.59
C ASN A 257 -9.51 9.80 11.18
N CYS A 258 -8.27 9.57 10.79
CA CYS A 258 -7.64 10.17 9.61
C CYS A 258 -8.17 9.67 8.26
N VAL A 259 -8.98 8.61 8.21
CA VAL A 259 -9.46 8.00 6.97
C VAL A 259 -10.82 8.57 6.57
N LEU A 260 -10.90 9.25 5.43
CA LEU A 260 -12.15 9.76 4.87
C LEU A 260 -12.21 9.48 3.36
N HIS A 261 -13.19 8.68 2.90
CA HIS A 261 -13.47 8.43 1.47
C HIS A 261 -12.22 8.07 0.62
N LYS A 262 -11.39 7.12 1.08
CA LYS A 262 -10.11 6.72 0.45
C LYS A 262 -9.02 7.81 0.45
N GLN A 263 -9.17 8.87 1.21
CA GLN A 263 -8.16 9.90 1.45
C GLN A 263 -7.66 9.79 2.88
N MET A 264 -6.39 10.13 3.09
CA MET A 264 -5.81 10.28 4.42
C MET A 264 -5.75 11.78 4.77
N MET A 265 -6.31 12.15 5.92
CA MET A 265 -6.38 13.52 6.41
C MET A 265 -5.69 13.62 7.75
N LEU A 266 -4.41 14.00 7.75
CA LEU A 266 -3.62 14.15 8.96
C LEU A 266 -3.75 15.59 9.49
N PRO A 267 -4.13 15.80 10.76
CA PRO A 267 -4.22 17.14 11.34
C PRO A 267 -2.82 17.75 11.50
N VAL A 268 -2.57 18.91 10.86
CA VAL A 268 -1.24 19.54 10.76
C VAL A 268 -0.70 19.93 12.14
N LYS A 269 -1.56 20.42 13.03
CA LYS A 269 -1.17 20.88 14.36
C LYS A 269 -0.62 19.70 15.19
N GLU A 270 -1.35 18.60 15.25
CA GLU A 270 -1.01 17.38 15.98
C GLU A 270 0.21 16.69 15.37
N LEU A 271 0.30 16.68 14.03
CA LEU A 271 1.44 16.12 13.31
C LEU A 271 2.74 16.89 13.61
N LYS A 272 2.69 18.24 13.70
CA LYS A 272 3.84 19.08 14.06
C LYS A 272 4.35 18.85 15.49
N LEU A 273 3.47 18.43 16.40
CA LEU A 273 3.85 18.14 17.79
C LEU A 273 4.60 16.81 17.93
N GLN A 274 4.55 15.95 16.92
CA GLN A 274 5.25 14.67 16.97
C GLN A 274 6.75 14.83 16.73
N LYS A 275 7.55 13.93 17.31
CA LYS A 275 9.00 13.88 17.04
C LYS A 275 9.25 13.63 15.55
N PRO A 276 10.34 14.16 14.95
CA PRO A 276 10.61 14.05 13.51
C PRO A 276 10.59 12.63 12.96
N ILE A 277 11.05 11.65 13.74
CA ILE A 277 10.98 10.25 13.32
C ILE A 277 9.53 9.78 13.18
N LEU A 278 8.65 10.10 14.14
CA LEU A 278 7.25 9.69 14.13
C LEU A 278 6.45 10.44 13.04
N GLN A 279 6.80 11.70 12.74
CA GLN A 279 6.24 12.40 11.57
C GLN A 279 6.49 11.64 10.27
N ARG A 280 7.72 11.11 10.09
CA ARG A 280 8.07 10.30 8.90
C ARG A 280 7.23 9.03 8.83
N TYR A 281 7.04 8.33 9.95
CA TYR A 281 6.22 7.12 9.99
C TYR A 281 4.74 7.41 9.75
N LEU A 282 4.19 8.45 10.33
CA LEU A 282 2.79 8.89 10.10
C LEU A 282 2.52 9.20 8.62
N ILE A 283 3.43 9.92 7.96
CA ILE A 283 3.32 10.22 6.54
C ILE A 283 3.47 8.95 5.70
N GLN A 284 4.40 8.06 6.05
CA GLN A 284 4.62 6.80 5.36
C GLN A 284 3.40 5.87 5.46
N GLU A 285 2.81 5.72 6.64
CA GLU A 285 1.57 4.97 6.85
C GLU A 285 0.40 5.60 6.08
N ALA A 286 0.28 6.91 6.11
CA ALA A 286 -0.75 7.62 5.35
C ALA A 286 -0.61 7.40 3.84
N ILE A 287 0.61 7.39 3.30
CA ILE A 287 0.88 7.06 1.90
C ILE A 287 0.54 5.58 1.62
N SER A 288 0.88 4.67 2.54
CA SER A 288 0.60 3.24 2.41
C SER A 288 -0.88 2.96 2.24
N HIS A 289 -1.74 3.63 2.99
CA HIS A 289 -3.20 3.53 2.88
C HIS A 289 -3.76 3.95 1.51
N THR A 290 -3.03 4.77 0.75
CA THR A 290 -3.47 5.24 -0.58
C THR A 290 -3.00 4.37 -1.75
N GLY A 291 -2.33 3.23 -1.50
CA GLY A 291 -1.90 2.29 -2.54
C GLY A 291 -0.48 1.76 -2.40
N GLY A 292 -0.02 1.57 -1.14
CA GLY A 292 1.29 0.99 -0.83
C GLY A 292 2.44 1.99 -0.90
N VAL A 293 3.66 1.53 -0.60
CA VAL A 293 4.87 2.38 -0.51
C VAL A 293 5.89 2.13 -1.62
N LYS A 294 5.50 1.39 -2.66
CA LYS A 294 6.40 1.15 -3.80
C LYS A 294 6.83 2.48 -4.41
N ASP A 295 8.12 2.62 -4.73
CA ASP A 295 8.75 3.82 -5.32
C ASP A 295 8.74 5.07 -4.41
N ILE A 296 8.33 4.96 -3.13
CA ILE A 296 8.42 6.05 -2.15
C ILE A 296 9.81 6.06 -1.54
N THR A 297 10.52 7.16 -1.76
CA THR A 297 11.85 7.42 -1.19
C THR A 297 11.77 8.34 0.01
N ARG A 298 12.88 8.43 0.77
CA ARG A 298 13.02 9.39 1.87
C ARG A 298 12.80 10.83 1.41
N THR A 299 13.27 11.18 0.21
CA THR A 299 13.08 12.52 -0.37
C THR A 299 11.60 12.87 -0.54
N HIS A 300 10.78 11.91 -0.95
CA HIS A 300 9.33 12.12 -1.06
C HIS A 300 8.71 12.41 0.31
N ILE A 301 9.08 11.65 1.34
CA ILE A 301 8.59 11.85 2.72
C ILE A 301 9.01 13.22 3.26
N GLU A 302 10.27 13.61 3.10
CA GLU A 302 10.78 14.92 3.54
C GLU A 302 10.11 16.07 2.77
N SER A 303 9.80 15.88 1.49
CA SER A 303 9.05 16.87 0.70
C SER A 303 7.62 17.07 1.23
N VAL A 304 6.96 16.00 1.69
CA VAL A 304 5.64 16.08 2.33
C VAL A 304 5.73 16.75 3.69
N ILE A 305 6.77 16.44 4.51
CA ILE A 305 7.03 17.13 5.78
C ILE A 305 7.22 18.63 5.54
N GLY A 306 7.95 19.00 4.48
CA GLY A 306 8.16 20.38 4.09
C GLY A 306 6.86 21.16 3.80
N LEU A 307 5.76 20.48 3.47
CA LEU A 307 4.46 21.12 3.30
C LEU A 307 3.88 21.64 4.61
N LEU A 308 4.23 21.07 5.75
CA LEU A 308 3.67 21.45 7.06
C LEU A 308 3.94 22.92 7.41
N SER A 309 4.98 23.53 6.87
CA SER A 309 5.34 24.94 7.05
C SER A 309 4.76 25.85 5.97
N LYS A 310 4.10 25.30 4.95
CA LYS A 310 3.58 26.06 3.81
C LYS A 310 2.10 26.44 3.98
N ARG A 311 1.66 27.39 3.11
CA ARG A 311 0.26 27.88 3.12
C ARG A 311 -0.71 26.85 2.55
N THR A 312 -1.99 27.00 2.91
CA THR A 312 -3.11 26.24 2.28
C THR A 312 -3.03 26.33 0.75
N GLY A 313 -3.21 25.19 0.08
CA GLY A 313 -3.09 25.05 -1.37
C GLY A 313 -1.72 24.58 -1.86
N SER A 314 -0.68 24.57 -1.02
CA SER A 314 0.62 23.98 -1.37
C SER A 314 0.49 22.48 -1.55
N MET A 315 1.16 21.92 -2.59
CA MET A 315 1.09 20.50 -2.92
C MET A 315 2.44 19.92 -3.35
N VAL A 316 2.57 18.60 -3.23
CA VAL A 316 3.68 17.78 -3.72
C VAL A 316 3.09 16.57 -4.45
N ASN A 317 3.61 16.28 -5.64
CA ASN A 317 3.27 15.06 -6.36
C ASN A 317 4.12 13.90 -5.84
N LEU A 318 3.49 12.73 -5.72
CA LEU A 318 4.10 11.48 -5.27
C LEU A 318 3.99 10.42 -6.37
N PRO A 319 4.83 9.38 -6.37
CA PRO A 319 4.74 8.26 -7.29
C PRO A 319 3.34 7.64 -7.35
N GLN A 320 3.04 6.94 -8.44
CA GLN A 320 1.77 6.24 -8.67
C GLN A 320 0.54 7.16 -8.66
N ARG A 321 0.66 8.37 -9.20
CA ARG A 321 -0.41 9.38 -9.30
C ARG A 321 -1.03 9.74 -7.95
N ARG A 322 -0.21 9.87 -6.94
CA ARG A 322 -0.64 10.35 -5.63
C ARG A 322 -0.24 11.81 -5.44
N LYS A 323 -0.98 12.50 -4.58
CA LYS A 323 -0.71 13.90 -4.20
C LYS A 323 -0.79 14.06 -2.70
N ALA A 324 0.11 14.86 -2.16
CA ALA A 324 0.02 15.40 -0.81
C ALA A 324 -0.21 16.91 -0.89
N ARG A 325 -1.19 17.46 -0.16
CA ARG A 325 -1.52 18.89 -0.17
C ARG A 325 -1.97 19.39 1.19
N ILE A 326 -1.70 20.64 1.47
CA ILE A 326 -2.26 21.32 2.65
C ILE A 326 -3.62 21.92 2.30
N GLN A 327 -4.61 21.56 3.08
CA GLN A 327 -5.95 22.11 2.98
C GLN A 327 -6.45 22.52 4.35
N TYR A 328 -6.44 23.82 4.63
CA TYR A 328 -6.73 24.39 5.96
C TYR A 328 -5.84 23.77 7.05
N GLU A 329 -6.41 23.05 7.99
CA GLU A 329 -5.72 22.46 9.14
C GLU A 329 -5.27 21.00 8.88
N PHE A 330 -5.41 20.49 7.64
CA PHE A 330 -5.12 19.13 7.30
C PHE A 330 -4.07 18.99 6.19
N LEU A 331 -3.18 18.02 6.37
CA LEU A 331 -2.38 17.43 5.31
C LEU A 331 -3.19 16.28 4.70
N ILE A 332 -3.56 16.42 3.43
CA ILE A 332 -4.34 15.42 2.70
C ILE A 332 -3.44 14.66 1.76
N ILE A 333 -3.49 13.33 1.85
CA ILE A 333 -2.82 12.42 0.92
C ILE A 333 -3.90 11.61 0.20
N GLU A 334 -3.88 11.68 -1.14
CA GLU A 334 -4.90 11.06 -1.99
C GLU A 334 -4.30 10.51 -3.28
N LYS A 335 -4.97 9.51 -3.84
CA LYS A 335 -4.67 8.99 -5.19
C LYS A 335 -5.59 9.69 -6.18
N GLU A 336 -5.05 10.16 -7.31
CA GLU A 336 -5.88 10.71 -8.38
C GLU A 336 -6.79 9.63 -8.95
N SER A 337 -8.10 9.84 -8.85
CA SER A 337 -9.07 9.04 -9.57
C SER A 337 -9.26 9.60 -10.98
N PHE A 338 -9.36 8.74 -11.98
CA PHE A 338 -9.85 9.13 -13.29
C PHE A 338 -11.31 9.52 -13.13
N SER A 339 -11.60 10.82 -13.07
CA SER A 339 -12.92 11.32 -13.40
C SER A 339 -12.84 11.83 -14.85
N GLU A 340 -13.39 11.09 -15.77
CA GLU A 340 -13.71 11.63 -17.09
C GLU A 340 -14.73 12.75 -16.90
N HIS A 341 -14.27 13.98 -16.95
CA HIS A 341 -15.14 15.15 -16.98
C HIS A 341 -15.67 15.32 -18.40
N LYS A 342 -16.82 14.69 -18.68
CA LYS A 342 -17.67 15.17 -19.76
C LYS A 342 -18.42 16.41 -19.25
N GLU A 343 -18.17 17.57 -19.87
CA GLU A 343 -18.94 18.77 -19.64
C GLU A 343 -20.28 18.64 -20.35
N GLU A 344 -21.34 18.38 -19.61
CA GLU A 344 -22.71 18.52 -20.11
C GLU A 344 -23.31 19.79 -19.57
N ASN A 345 -23.42 20.82 -20.43
CA ASN A 345 -24.28 21.97 -20.23
C ASN A 345 -25.68 21.61 -20.76
N GLN A 346 -26.66 21.54 -19.88
CA GLN A 346 -28.06 21.29 -20.28
C GLN A 346 -28.92 22.48 -19.90
N ASP A 347 -29.65 23.05 -20.87
CA ASP A 347 -30.55 24.16 -20.69
C ASP A 347 -31.96 23.70 -20.24
N LEU A 348 -32.53 24.47 -19.30
CA LEU A 348 -33.86 24.24 -18.78
C LEU A 348 -34.91 24.84 -19.72
N GLN A 349 -35.48 24.03 -20.60
CA GLN A 349 -36.50 24.51 -21.56
C GLN A 349 -37.94 24.04 -21.31
N SER A 350 -38.20 23.13 -20.36
CA SER A 350 -39.54 22.63 -20.07
C SER A 350 -39.81 22.36 -18.58
N PRO A 351 -41.06 22.62 -18.09
CA PRO A 351 -41.42 22.27 -16.70
C PRO A 351 -41.35 20.75 -16.48
N ASN A 352 -40.75 20.34 -15.35
CA ASN A 352 -40.49 18.96 -14.97
C ASN A 352 -39.33 18.26 -15.68
N SER A 353 -38.28 18.95 -16.10
CA SER A 353 -37.08 18.34 -16.66
C SER A 353 -36.05 17.94 -15.58
N LYS A 354 -35.25 16.87 -15.87
CA LYS A 354 -34.11 16.47 -15.05
C LYS A 354 -32.84 17.08 -15.62
N ILE A 355 -32.03 17.73 -14.77
CA ILE A 355 -30.74 18.26 -15.16
C ILE A 355 -29.70 17.71 -14.21
N GLY A 356 -28.86 16.84 -14.72
CA GLY A 356 -27.94 16.10 -13.86
C GLY A 356 -28.69 15.40 -12.73
N LYS A 357 -28.41 15.78 -11.48
CA LYS A 357 -29.09 15.24 -10.28
C LYS A 357 -30.11 16.21 -9.68
N ALA A 358 -30.73 17.11 -10.45
CA ALA A 358 -31.74 18.03 -9.95
C ALA A 358 -33.05 17.92 -10.76
N VAL A 359 -34.17 18.02 -10.05
CA VAL A 359 -35.52 18.10 -10.61
C VAL A 359 -36.10 19.42 -10.19
N TYR A 360 -36.81 20.13 -11.08
CA TYR A 360 -37.46 21.38 -10.73
C TYR A 360 -38.94 21.38 -11.12
N SER A 361 -39.73 22.13 -10.38
CA SER A 361 -41.15 22.40 -10.66
C SER A 361 -41.49 23.84 -10.37
N ILE A 362 -42.41 24.41 -11.16
CA ILE A 362 -42.95 25.79 -10.97
C ILE A 362 -44.43 25.68 -10.63
N PHE A 363 -44.84 26.32 -9.56
CA PHE A 363 -46.24 26.33 -9.11
C PHE A 363 -46.62 27.65 -8.46
N PRO A 364 -47.91 28.04 -8.45
CA PRO A 364 -48.37 29.21 -7.69
C PRO A 364 -48.14 29.06 -6.20
N VAL A 365 -47.87 30.18 -5.51
CA VAL A 365 -47.76 30.17 -4.05
C VAL A 365 -49.05 29.64 -3.44
N CYS A 366 -48.96 28.56 -2.70
CA CYS A 366 -50.05 28.03 -1.88
C CYS A 366 -49.58 28.04 -0.41
N GLU A 367 -50.53 27.90 0.54
CA GLU A 367 -50.28 27.94 2.00
C GLU A 367 -49.40 26.78 2.54
N LYS A 368 -48.58 26.15 1.70
CA LYS A 368 -47.64 25.10 2.10
C LYS A 368 -46.46 25.73 2.84
N LYS A 369 -46.08 25.12 3.95
CA LYS A 369 -44.85 25.50 4.68
C LYS A 369 -43.63 25.29 3.78
N ILE A 370 -42.75 26.32 3.73
CA ILE A 370 -41.47 26.24 3.02
C ILE A 370 -40.67 25.06 3.54
N PRO A 371 -40.21 24.12 2.70
CA PRO A 371 -39.42 22.99 3.15
C PRO A 371 -38.08 23.45 3.75
N GLN A 372 -37.77 22.99 4.95
CA GLN A 372 -36.48 23.25 5.60
C GLN A 372 -35.54 22.05 5.44
N THR A 373 -35.29 21.60 4.22
CA THR A 373 -34.37 20.47 3.97
C THR A 373 -33.22 20.95 3.07
N CYS A 374 -32.03 20.42 3.29
CA CYS A 374 -30.84 20.73 2.49
C CYS A 374 -30.97 20.33 1.01
N CYS A 375 -31.94 19.49 0.67
CA CYS A 375 -32.12 18.92 -0.66
C CYS A 375 -33.26 19.55 -1.49
N VAL A 376 -34.09 20.43 -0.88
CA VAL A 376 -35.23 21.09 -1.54
C VAL A 376 -35.17 22.58 -1.22
N ASN A 377 -35.12 23.44 -2.25
CA ASN A 377 -35.12 24.86 -2.11
C ASN A 377 -36.21 25.51 -2.97
N TRP A 378 -36.83 26.53 -2.44
CA TRP A 378 -37.88 27.31 -3.09
C TRP A 378 -37.37 28.72 -3.38
N PHE A 379 -37.56 29.20 -4.61
CA PHE A 379 -37.12 30.48 -5.11
C PHE A 379 -38.31 31.31 -5.61
N ASP A 380 -38.23 32.61 -5.49
CA ASP A 380 -39.16 33.53 -6.10
C ASP A 380 -38.96 33.56 -7.62
N TYR A 381 -39.83 32.87 -8.35
CA TYR A 381 -39.72 32.75 -9.81
C TYR A 381 -40.06 34.08 -10.53
N ASP A 382 -40.82 34.95 -9.91
CA ASP A 382 -41.19 36.28 -10.49
C ASP A 382 -39.95 37.18 -10.63
N THR A 383 -38.88 36.94 -9.86
CA THR A 383 -37.61 37.68 -9.93
C THR A 383 -36.62 37.16 -10.96
N ILE A 384 -36.94 36.04 -11.63
CA ILE A 384 -36.06 35.36 -12.58
C ILE A 384 -36.40 35.83 -13.99
N LYS A 385 -35.51 36.63 -14.62
CA LYS A 385 -35.79 37.31 -15.91
C LYS A 385 -35.29 36.57 -17.15
N GLU A 386 -34.36 35.62 -16.96
CA GLU A 386 -33.68 34.87 -18.05
C GLU A 386 -33.79 33.37 -17.81
N GLY A 387 -33.43 32.59 -18.84
CA GLY A 387 -33.42 31.14 -18.77
C GLY A 387 -32.59 30.61 -17.61
N LEU A 388 -33.11 29.63 -16.91
CA LEU A 388 -32.45 28.93 -15.80
C LEU A 388 -31.50 27.87 -16.29
N LEU A 389 -30.28 27.85 -15.73
CA LEU A 389 -29.28 26.90 -16.07
C LEU A 389 -28.62 26.30 -14.80
N MET A 390 -28.67 25.00 -14.69
CA MET A 390 -27.84 24.32 -13.68
C MET A 390 -26.48 24.00 -14.30
N ARG A 391 -25.40 24.58 -13.77
CA ARG A 391 -24.07 24.50 -14.35
C ARG A 391 -22.96 24.62 -13.31
N LYS A 392 -21.72 24.40 -13.71
CA LYS A 392 -20.55 24.77 -12.94
C LYS A 392 -20.32 26.28 -12.98
N ARG A 393 -19.56 26.81 -12.01
CA ARG A 393 -19.20 28.23 -11.95
C ARG A 393 -18.46 28.69 -13.21
N ARG A 394 -18.66 29.95 -13.57
CA ARG A 394 -17.98 30.66 -14.67
C ARG A 394 -17.24 31.86 -14.15
N PRO A 395 -16.20 32.37 -14.84
CA PRO A 395 -15.62 33.67 -14.58
C PRO A 395 -16.72 34.75 -14.65
N LYS A 396 -16.69 35.72 -13.73
CA LYS A 396 -17.66 36.84 -13.60
C LYS A 396 -19.01 36.49 -12.94
N ASP A 397 -19.26 35.26 -12.51
CA ASP A 397 -20.45 34.92 -11.72
C ASP A 397 -20.51 35.72 -10.42
N ARG A 398 -21.71 36.25 -10.12
CA ARG A 398 -21.98 37.00 -8.92
C ARG A 398 -23.26 36.51 -8.23
N ILE A 399 -23.26 36.60 -6.90
CA ILE A 399 -24.42 36.24 -6.06
C ILE A 399 -24.83 37.41 -5.22
N CYS A 400 -26.14 37.63 -5.06
CA CYS A 400 -26.68 38.67 -4.18
C CYS A 400 -26.56 38.18 -2.72
N ILE A 401 -25.96 39.04 -1.87
CA ILE A 401 -25.60 38.68 -0.49
C ILE A 401 -26.49 39.28 0.58
N ASP A 402 -27.24 40.33 0.24
CA ASP A 402 -28.12 41.03 1.17
C ASP A 402 -29.40 41.55 0.51
N ALA A 403 -30.36 41.97 1.33
CA ALA A 403 -31.65 42.56 0.89
C ALA A 403 -31.52 43.92 0.21
N LYS A 404 -30.34 44.59 0.27
CA LYS A 404 -30.07 45.86 -0.40
C LYS A 404 -29.60 45.66 -1.85
N GLY A 405 -29.50 44.45 -2.30
CA GLY A 405 -29.08 44.09 -3.67
C GLY A 405 -27.55 44.12 -3.88
N ASN A 406 -26.75 44.16 -2.82
CA ASN A 406 -25.30 44.07 -2.95
C ASN A 406 -24.88 42.70 -3.45
N THR A 407 -23.99 42.67 -4.45
CA THR A 407 -23.53 41.46 -5.05
C THR A 407 -22.05 41.21 -4.76
N GLN A 408 -21.67 39.93 -4.54
CA GLN A 408 -20.31 39.49 -4.35
C GLN A 408 -19.90 38.57 -5.49
N LYS A 409 -18.60 38.54 -5.84
CA LYS A 409 -18.07 37.51 -6.77
C LYS A 409 -18.31 36.11 -6.16
N LEU A 410 -18.74 35.17 -7.00
CA LEU A 410 -19.02 33.82 -6.56
C LEU A 410 -17.77 33.12 -5.94
N SER A 411 -16.57 33.38 -6.50
CA SER A 411 -15.30 32.90 -5.96
C SER A 411 -15.09 33.30 -4.50
N ASP A 412 -15.35 34.58 -4.20
CA ASP A 412 -15.14 35.17 -2.86
C ASP A 412 -16.19 34.62 -1.87
N CYS A 413 -17.43 34.46 -2.33
CA CYS A 413 -18.49 33.83 -1.56
C CYS A 413 -18.14 32.40 -1.17
N MET A 414 -17.60 31.61 -2.11
CA MET A 414 -17.14 30.23 -1.85
C MET A 414 -15.93 30.18 -0.93
N ILE A 415 -15.03 31.18 -0.99
CA ILE A 415 -13.89 31.30 -0.07
C ILE A 415 -14.39 31.54 1.35
N ASN A 416 -15.29 32.52 1.51
CA ASN A 416 -15.88 32.88 2.80
C ASN A 416 -16.67 31.69 3.43
N ALA A 417 -17.31 30.89 2.60
CA ALA A 417 -17.98 29.66 3.00
C ALA A 417 -16.99 28.49 3.27
N LYS A 418 -15.65 28.75 3.25
CA LYS A 418 -14.58 27.78 3.48
C LYS A 418 -14.62 26.57 2.55
N ILE A 419 -15.12 26.73 1.32
CA ILE A 419 -15.17 25.66 0.33
C ILE A 419 -13.76 25.43 -0.26
N PRO A 420 -13.22 24.23 -0.19
CA PRO A 420 -11.91 23.90 -0.76
C PRO A 420 -11.82 24.20 -2.26
N ALA A 421 -10.70 24.75 -2.73
CA ALA A 421 -10.51 25.14 -4.13
C ALA A 421 -10.87 24.02 -5.11
N ALA A 422 -10.41 22.78 -4.83
CA ALA A 422 -10.68 21.61 -5.66
C ALA A 422 -12.16 21.20 -5.73
N LYS A 423 -12.99 21.59 -4.76
CA LYS A 423 -14.44 21.31 -4.76
C LYS A 423 -15.28 22.41 -5.39
N ARG A 424 -14.74 23.65 -5.53
CA ARG A 424 -15.51 24.79 -6.05
C ARG A 424 -16.00 24.59 -7.46
N ASP A 425 -15.20 23.91 -8.30
CA ASP A 425 -15.56 23.60 -9.69
C ASP A 425 -16.50 22.40 -9.83
N GLN A 426 -16.72 21.65 -8.74
CA GLN A 426 -17.58 20.46 -8.72
C GLN A 426 -18.98 20.77 -8.16
N ILE A 427 -19.14 21.89 -7.42
CA ILE A 427 -20.44 22.27 -6.84
C ILE A 427 -21.32 22.81 -7.95
N PRO A 428 -22.50 22.21 -8.19
CA PRO A 428 -23.44 22.75 -9.16
C PRO A 428 -24.05 24.06 -8.62
N ILE A 429 -24.23 25.03 -9.51
CA ILE A 429 -24.90 26.27 -9.23
C ILE A 429 -26.15 26.42 -10.11
N LEU A 430 -27.23 26.98 -9.53
CA LEU A 430 -28.36 27.44 -10.30
C LEU A 430 -28.14 28.89 -10.66
N ALA A 431 -28.15 29.23 -11.93
CA ALA A 431 -27.87 30.57 -12.41
C ALA A 431 -28.81 30.98 -13.54
N SER A 432 -29.04 32.31 -13.67
CA SER A 432 -29.69 32.99 -14.78
C SER A 432 -28.65 33.94 -15.36
N GLY A 433 -28.08 33.60 -16.52
CA GLY A 433 -26.91 34.29 -17.06
C GLY A 433 -25.71 34.26 -16.13
N SER A 434 -25.16 35.40 -15.73
CA SER A 434 -24.07 35.53 -14.74
C SER A 434 -24.56 35.71 -13.29
N ARG A 435 -25.87 35.83 -13.08
CA ARG A 435 -26.49 35.94 -11.76
C ARG A 435 -26.70 34.56 -11.17
N VAL A 436 -26.02 34.26 -10.06
CA VAL A 436 -26.15 32.99 -9.33
C VAL A 436 -27.29 33.11 -8.31
N LEU A 437 -28.25 32.21 -8.43
CA LEU A 437 -29.42 32.13 -7.55
C LEU A 437 -29.16 31.18 -6.37
N TRP A 438 -28.37 30.15 -6.61
CA TRP A 438 -28.09 29.14 -5.59
C TRP A 438 -26.75 28.47 -5.82
N ILE A 439 -26.01 28.31 -4.74
CA ILE A 439 -24.84 27.41 -4.65
C ILE A 439 -25.33 26.16 -3.92
N ALA A 440 -25.41 25.01 -4.58
CA ALA A 440 -26.03 23.81 -4.03
C ALA A 440 -25.40 23.40 -2.69
N GLY A 441 -26.26 23.25 -1.66
CA GLY A 441 -25.84 22.88 -0.32
C GLY A 441 -25.07 23.97 0.47
N VAL A 442 -24.92 25.18 -0.08
CA VAL A 442 -24.13 26.27 0.54
C VAL A 442 -24.95 27.51 0.85
N ARG A 443 -25.48 28.17 -0.18
CA ARG A 443 -26.19 29.46 -0.01
C ARG A 443 -27.13 29.76 -1.17
N MET A 444 -28.29 30.32 -0.82
CA MET A 444 -29.23 30.94 -1.76
C MET A 444 -28.96 32.46 -1.83
N ALA A 445 -29.18 33.08 -2.98
CA ALA A 445 -29.13 34.52 -3.15
C ALA A 445 -30.29 35.18 -2.43
N GLU A 446 -30.03 36.35 -1.82
CA GLU A 446 -31.06 37.05 -1.03
C GLU A 446 -32.20 37.57 -1.87
N ASP A 447 -31.91 38.00 -3.11
CA ASP A 447 -32.86 38.61 -4.03
C ASP A 447 -33.80 37.63 -4.74
N CYS A 448 -33.65 36.33 -4.50
CA CYS A 448 -34.56 35.31 -5.01
C CYS A 448 -35.26 34.48 -3.89
N LYS A 449 -35.22 34.98 -2.66
CA LYS A 449 -36.02 34.42 -1.56
C LYS A 449 -37.49 34.74 -1.72
N ILE A 450 -38.33 33.80 -1.32
CA ILE A 450 -39.80 33.99 -1.33
C ILE A 450 -40.20 35.12 -0.39
N THR A 451 -41.02 36.02 -0.88
CA THR A 451 -41.56 37.16 -0.16
C THR A 451 -43.11 37.12 -0.15
N LYS A 452 -43.76 38.10 0.55
CA LYS A 452 -45.22 38.24 0.56
C LYS A 452 -45.80 38.62 -0.83
N HIS A 453 -44.95 39.03 -1.77
CA HIS A 453 -45.33 39.46 -3.12
C HIS A 453 -45.07 38.41 -4.18
N THR A 454 -44.44 37.27 -3.84
CA THR A 454 -44.16 36.17 -4.75
C THR A 454 -45.45 35.49 -5.20
N ARG A 455 -45.68 35.39 -6.50
CA ARG A 455 -46.85 34.69 -7.11
C ARG A 455 -46.49 33.29 -7.56
N LEU A 456 -45.31 33.09 -8.14
CA LEU A 456 -44.82 31.83 -8.66
C LEU A 456 -43.56 31.37 -7.89
N VAL A 457 -43.57 30.09 -7.50
CA VAL A 457 -42.46 29.48 -6.79
C VAL A 457 -41.76 28.50 -7.71
N LEU A 458 -40.43 28.60 -7.79
CA LEU A 458 -39.59 27.60 -8.37
C LEU A 458 -39.10 26.67 -7.24
N GLU A 459 -39.47 25.41 -7.25
CA GLU A 459 -38.90 24.37 -6.40
C GLU A 459 -37.79 23.65 -7.15
N VAL A 460 -36.63 23.52 -6.51
CA VAL A 460 -35.49 22.74 -7.02
C VAL A 460 -35.14 21.67 -6.01
N ARG A 461 -35.16 20.41 -6.45
CA ARG A 461 -34.77 19.21 -5.67
C ARG A 461 -33.49 18.61 -6.22
N THR A 462 -32.47 18.50 -5.41
CA THR A 462 -31.27 17.73 -5.75
C THR A 462 -31.53 16.26 -5.45
N VAL A 463 -31.33 15.39 -6.45
CA VAL A 463 -31.37 13.95 -6.27
C VAL A 463 -29.94 13.51 -5.87
N GLN A 464 -29.81 12.90 -4.71
CA GLN A 464 -28.51 12.35 -4.23
C GLN A 464 -28.05 11.17 -5.07
#